data_5524a21c950da6d21db0315d076ac0b1
#
_entry.id   5524a21c950da6d21db0315d076ac0b1
#
_cell.length_a   1.000
_cell.length_b   1.000
_cell.length_c   1.000
_cell.angle_alpha   90.00
_cell.angle_beta   90.00
_cell.angle_gamma   90.00
#
_symmetry.space_group_name_H-M   'P 1'
#
loop_
_entity.id
_entity.type
_entity.pdbx_description
1 polymer ?
#
loop_
_entity_poly.entity_id
_entity_poly.type
_entity_poly.pdbx_seq_one_letter_code
_entity_poly.pdbx_strand_id
1 'polypeptide(L)'
;MLSNVQAKLLIVDDLPENLLALEALIASPDRAVYKALSADEALSLLLQHEFAMAILDVQMPGMNGFELAELMRSTEKTKNIPIVFVSAAGRELNYAFKGYESGAVDFLHKPLDMQAVKSKVSVFVDLYRQRKTLKEQLEALERARQEQEVLVKRLQVTQGELEHAVRMRDDFMSIVSHEVRTPLNGLILETQLRKLHLSRDNADAFTLDKMRAMVDRDERQIKSLIRLIEDMLDVSRIRTGKLSIRPGQFDLAQLVRNLVDSFAPQVQAADCSISLRADEAVTGNWDEFRIEQVVSNLISNALRYGGKGPVEVAVYARNGWGMVEVRDHGIGISKENQTRIFQQFERVSGSHVVAGLGLGLFISEQIVAAHGGRIEVDSALGDGALFRVCLPL
;
A
#
# COMPACT_ATOMS: atom_id res chain seq x y z
N MET A 1 30.75 4.89 21.18
CA MET A 1 31.39 5.75 22.23
C MET A 1 30.66 5.41 23.51
N LEU A 2 31.34 4.80 24.48
CA LEU A 2 30.78 4.54 25.81
C LEU A 2 30.43 5.92 26.40
N SER A 3 29.15 6.18 26.66
CA SER A 3 28.73 7.39 27.34
C SER A 3 29.47 7.42 28.68
N ASN A 4 30.26 8.48 28.91
CA ASN A 4 31.05 8.66 30.14
C ASN A 4 30.09 9.03 31.27
N VAL A 5 29.19 8.10 31.63
CA VAL A 5 28.20 8.29 32.69
C VAL A 5 28.93 8.27 34.02
N GLN A 6 29.12 9.44 34.59
CA GLN A 6 29.70 9.58 35.89
C GLN A 6 28.80 8.93 36.94
N ALA A 7 29.30 7.92 37.63
CA ALA A 7 28.55 7.25 38.68
C ALA A 7 28.44 8.16 39.93
N LYS A 8 27.23 8.38 40.43
CA LYS A 8 26.99 9.17 41.63
C LYS A 8 27.03 8.29 42.88
N LEU A 9 27.80 8.66 43.83
CA LEU A 9 27.94 8.00 45.15
C LEU A 9 27.38 8.89 46.23
N LEU A 10 26.59 8.39 47.13
CA LEU A 10 26.11 9.08 48.31
C LEU A 10 26.92 8.58 49.53
N ILE A 11 27.46 9.50 50.31
CA ILE A 11 28.10 9.22 51.60
C ILE A 11 27.37 10.01 52.68
N VAL A 12 27.06 9.35 53.81
CA VAL A 12 26.29 9.94 54.91
C VAL A 12 26.99 9.62 56.23
N ASP A 13 27.39 10.68 56.94
CA ASP A 13 28.03 10.58 58.25
C ASP A 13 27.81 11.93 58.94
N ASP A 14 27.48 11.97 60.22
CA ASP A 14 27.22 13.20 60.99
C ASP A 14 28.48 14.00 61.27
N LEU A 15 29.66 13.45 61.08
CA LEU A 15 30.95 14.13 61.25
C LEU A 15 31.54 14.53 59.92
N PRO A 16 31.71 15.85 59.67
CA PRO A 16 32.28 16.37 58.41
C PRO A 16 33.68 15.82 58.10
N GLU A 17 34.46 15.50 59.12
CA GLU A 17 35.81 14.95 59.00
C GLU A 17 35.78 13.52 58.40
N ASN A 18 34.81 12.68 58.80
CA ASN A 18 34.59 11.35 58.23
C ASN A 18 34.18 11.43 56.76
N LEU A 19 33.31 12.35 56.42
CA LEU A 19 32.90 12.57 55.02
C LEU A 19 34.08 13.00 54.12
N LEU A 20 34.94 13.90 54.62
CA LEU A 20 36.15 14.31 53.90
C LEU A 20 37.15 13.16 53.73
N ALA A 21 37.35 12.37 54.75
CA ALA A 21 38.23 11.18 54.72
C ALA A 21 37.71 10.13 53.72
N LEU A 22 36.41 9.85 53.78
CA LEU A 22 35.79 8.89 52.89
C LEU A 22 35.77 9.36 51.42
N GLU A 23 35.45 10.65 51.20
CA GLU A 23 35.52 11.27 49.87
C GLU A 23 36.93 11.16 49.26
N ALA A 24 37.97 11.47 50.04
CA ALA A 24 39.37 11.39 49.57
C ALA A 24 39.77 9.92 49.19
N LEU A 25 39.18 8.92 49.85
CA LEU A 25 39.41 7.51 49.55
C LEU A 25 38.73 7.06 48.25
N ILE A 26 37.51 7.56 47.95
CA ILE A 26 36.66 7.11 46.86
C ILE A 26 36.64 8.04 45.65
N ALA A 27 37.23 9.25 45.78
CA ALA A 27 37.26 10.22 44.67
C ALA A 27 38.00 9.66 43.46
N SER A 28 37.37 9.83 42.27
CA SER A 28 37.94 9.44 41.00
C SER A 28 37.27 10.26 39.88
N PRO A 29 37.93 10.54 38.76
CA PRO A 29 37.34 11.29 37.63
C PRO A 29 36.06 10.69 37.06
N ASP A 30 35.82 9.42 37.27
CA ASP A 30 34.72 8.65 36.72
C ASP A 30 33.47 8.62 37.61
N ARG A 31 33.49 9.29 38.77
CA ARG A 31 32.41 9.30 39.75
C ARG A 31 32.24 10.65 40.45
N ALA A 32 31.01 10.97 40.84
CA ALA A 32 30.68 12.16 41.63
C ALA A 32 30.25 11.72 43.04
N VAL A 33 30.86 12.32 44.06
CA VAL A 33 30.56 12.02 45.46
C VAL A 33 29.62 13.13 45.99
N TYR A 34 28.50 12.71 46.55
CA TYR A 34 27.53 13.57 47.22
C TYR A 34 27.62 13.28 48.73
N LYS A 35 27.65 14.32 49.53
CA LYS A 35 27.81 14.25 50.98
C LYS A 35 26.53 14.68 51.70
N ALA A 36 26.15 14.00 52.77
CA ALA A 36 25.05 14.36 53.64
C ALA A 36 25.48 14.22 55.09
N LEU A 37 25.20 15.26 55.89
CA LEU A 37 25.49 15.28 57.30
C LEU A 37 24.37 14.68 58.18
N SER A 38 23.25 14.33 57.56
CA SER A 38 22.09 13.75 58.22
C SER A 38 21.29 12.88 57.28
N ALA A 39 20.41 12.03 57.85
CA ALA A 39 19.48 11.21 57.06
C ALA A 39 18.51 12.09 56.26
N ASP A 40 18.05 13.22 56.77
CA ASP A 40 17.12 14.11 56.04
C ASP A 40 17.78 14.75 54.79
N GLU A 41 19.05 15.15 54.91
CA GLU A 41 19.82 15.67 53.77
C GLU A 41 20.05 14.52 52.74
N ALA A 42 20.37 13.34 53.21
CA ALA A 42 20.52 12.15 52.34
C ALA A 42 19.22 11.86 51.58
N LEU A 43 18.06 11.88 52.23
CA LEU A 43 16.75 11.69 51.60
C LEU A 43 16.46 12.76 50.53
N SER A 44 16.79 13.98 50.82
CA SER A 44 16.67 15.11 49.87
C SER A 44 17.49 14.86 48.59
N LEU A 45 18.74 14.41 48.73
CA LEU A 45 19.62 14.07 47.60
C LEU A 45 19.13 12.85 46.82
N LEU A 46 18.61 11.81 47.51
CA LEU A 46 18.06 10.60 46.92
C LEU A 46 16.80 10.88 46.05
N LEU A 47 16.01 11.89 46.39
CA LEU A 47 14.89 12.36 45.60
C LEU A 47 15.34 13.05 44.30
N GLN A 48 16.46 13.77 44.32
CA GLN A 48 16.94 14.59 43.21
C GLN A 48 17.84 13.82 42.25
N HIS A 49 18.54 12.79 42.70
CA HIS A 49 19.57 12.09 41.96
C HIS A 49 19.40 10.57 41.98
N GLU A 50 19.87 9.90 40.92
CA GLU A 50 20.08 8.46 40.91
C GLU A 50 21.51 8.15 41.38
N PHE A 51 21.66 7.25 42.33
CA PHE A 51 22.94 6.87 42.88
C PHE A 51 23.33 5.43 42.51
N ALA A 52 24.63 5.24 42.26
CA ALA A 52 25.20 3.93 42.00
C ALA A 52 25.32 3.09 43.29
N MET A 53 25.56 3.77 44.43
CA MET A 53 25.55 3.19 45.78
C MET A 53 25.45 4.27 46.84
N ALA A 54 25.09 3.88 48.06
CA ALA A 54 25.12 4.72 49.26
C ALA A 54 26.02 4.08 50.31
N ILE A 55 26.84 4.88 51.00
CA ILE A 55 27.64 4.52 52.14
C ILE A 55 27.08 5.27 53.34
N LEU A 56 26.58 4.55 54.32
CA LEU A 56 25.84 5.11 55.46
C LEU A 56 26.57 4.83 56.76
N ASP A 57 26.85 5.87 57.57
CA ASP A 57 27.24 5.60 58.94
C ASP A 57 26.05 5.04 59.74
N VAL A 58 26.33 4.04 60.59
CA VAL A 58 25.31 3.44 61.43
C VAL A 58 24.85 4.34 62.53
N GLN A 59 25.79 5.08 63.16
CA GLN A 59 25.54 5.88 64.37
C GLN A 59 25.44 7.36 64.03
N MET A 60 24.23 7.83 63.78
CA MET A 60 23.96 9.25 63.54
C MET A 60 22.89 9.79 64.48
N PRO A 61 22.94 11.08 64.91
CA PRO A 61 21.91 11.70 65.72
C PRO A 61 20.55 11.73 64.99
N GLY A 62 19.47 11.54 65.73
CA GLY A 62 18.12 11.54 65.14
C GLY A 62 17.82 10.21 64.47
N MET A 63 17.79 10.18 63.14
CA MET A 63 17.59 8.97 62.34
C MET A 63 18.93 8.27 62.09
N ASN A 64 19.06 7.03 62.51
CA ASN A 64 20.28 6.24 62.29
C ASN A 64 20.37 5.65 60.90
N GLY A 65 21.55 5.10 60.52
CA GLY A 65 21.78 4.59 59.17
C GLY A 65 20.87 3.41 58.79
N PHE A 66 20.45 2.59 59.75
CA PHE A 66 19.52 1.48 59.47
C PHE A 66 18.12 1.98 59.18
N GLU A 67 17.62 2.95 59.92
CA GLU A 67 16.32 3.59 59.67
C GLU A 67 16.28 4.28 58.31
N LEU A 68 17.37 4.95 57.92
CA LEU A 68 17.53 5.53 56.59
C LEU A 68 17.50 4.47 55.48
N ALA A 69 18.17 3.32 55.69
CA ALA A 69 18.17 2.20 54.75
C ALA A 69 16.79 1.58 54.61
N GLU A 70 16.01 1.44 55.68
CA GLU A 70 14.63 0.97 55.62
C GLU A 70 13.74 1.88 54.78
N LEU A 71 13.87 3.20 54.95
CA LEU A 71 13.18 4.19 54.13
C LEU A 71 13.61 4.12 52.65
N MET A 72 14.89 3.93 52.38
CA MET A 72 15.38 3.73 51.00
C MET A 72 14.79 2.44 50.37
N ARG A 73 14.62 1.37 51.14
CA ARG A 73 14.03 0.11 50.65
C ARG A 73 12.53 0.20 50.41
N SER A 74 11.82 1.03 51.15
CA SER A 74 10.38 1.22 51.03
C SER A 74 9.98 2.00 49.75
N THR A 75 10.91 2.67 49.11
CA THR A 75 10.66 3.57 47.98
C THR A 75 11.12 2.94 46.65
N GLU A 76 10.26 2.88 45.63
CA GLU A 76 10.55 2.29 44.34
C GLU A 76 11.83 2.85 43.67
N LYS A 77 12.07 4.15 43.81
CA LYS A 77 13.22 4.85 43.21
C LYS A 77 14.55 4.43 43.83
N THR A 78 14.56 4.13 45.11
CA THR A 78 15.81 3.94 45.90
C THR A 78 16.02 2.52 46.38
N LYS A 79 15.00 1.64 46.34
CA LYS A 79 15.04 0.27 46.86
C LYS A 79 16.17 -0.60 46.31
N ASN A 80 16.64 -0.29 45.08
CA ASN A 80 17.67 -1.08 44.39
C ASN A 80 19.09 -0.45 44.52
N ILE A 81 19.24 0.67 45.22
CA ILE A 81 20.55 1.28 45.47
C ILE A 81 21.33 0.41 46.43
N PRO A 82 22.53 -0.09 46.09
CA PRO A 82 23.36 -0.83 47.00
C PRO A 82 23.74 0.02 48.20
N ILE A 83 23.58 -0.51 49.40
CA ILE A 83 23.90 0.17 50.66
C ILE A 83 25.06 -0.55 51.34
N VAL A 84 26.07 0.22 51.73
CA VAL A 84 27.20 -0.24 52.50
C VAL A 84 27.22 0.54 53.82
N PHE A 85 27.16 -0.14 54.93
CA PHE A 85 27.23 0.48 56.24
C PHE A 85 28.66 0.70 56.69
N VAL A 86 28.90 1.77 57.43
CA VAL A 86 30.13 2.03 58.17
C VAL A 86 29.83 1.91 59.67
N SER A 87 30.57 1.07 60.39
CA SER A 87 30.34 0.84 61.82
C SER A 87 31.65 0.82 62.62
N ALA A 88 31.60 1.17 63.94
CA ALA A 88 32.73 1.04 64.84
C ALA A 88 32.99 -0.45 65.21
N ALA A 89 34.25 -0.87 65.28
CA ALA A 89 34.67 -2.19 65.67
C ALA A 89 34.19 -2.55 67.10
N GLY A 90 33.58 -3.73 67.29
CA GLY A 90 33.28 -4.28 68.60
C GLY A 90 31.82 -4.65 68.94
N ARG A 91 30.85 -4.41 68.03
CA ARG A 91 29.44 -4.82 68.18
C ARG A 91 28.92 -5.65 67.03
N GLU A 92 29.76 -6.48 66.47
CA GLU A 92 29.64 -7.00 65.09
C GLU A 92 28.47 -8.00 64.84
N LEU A 93 28.11 -8.85 65.76
CA LEU A 93 27.09 -9.88 65.53
C LEU A 93 25.65 -9.34 65.48
N ASN A 94 25.30 -8.38 66.34
CA ASN A 94 23.95 -7.81 66.38
C ASN A 94 23.68 -6.77 65.27
N TYR A 95 24.71 -6.01 64.85
CA TYR A 95 24.58 -5.00 63.77
C TYR A 95 24.61 -5.65 62.39
N ALA A 96 25.43 -6.69 62.18
CA ALA A 96 25.44 -7.41 60.90
C ALA A 96 24.08 -8.05 60.62
N PHE A 97 23.44 -8.68 61.59
CA PHE A 97 22.09 -9.24 61.40
C PHE A 97 21.05 -8.16 61.07
N LYS A 98 20.99 -7.06 61.81
CA LYS A 98 20.08 -5.95 61.52
C LYS A 98 20.32 -5.30 60.17
N GLY A 99 21.56 -5.16 59.76
CA GLY A 99 21.89 -4.55 58.45
C GLY A 99 21.54 -5.42 57.26
N TYR A 100 21.69 -6.74 57.33
CA TYR A 100 21.22 -7.63 56.29
C TYR A 100 19.69 -7.66 56.21
N GLU A 101 18.97 -7.60 57.34
CA GLU A 101 17.51 -7.45 57.40
C GLU A 101 17.04 -6.14 56.79
N SER A 102 17.81 -5.02 56.99
CA SER A 102 17.53 -3.73 56.35
C SER A 102 17.97 -3.65 54.89
N GLY A 103 18.46 -4.75 54.33
CA GLY A 103 18.80 -4.85 52.89
C GLY A 103 20.18 -4.31 52.52
N ALA A 104 21.12 -4.17 53.49
CA ALA A 104 22.49 -3.85 53.15
C ALA A 104 23.17 -4.94 52.34
N VAL A 105 24.07 -4.54 51.48
CA VAL A 105 24.85 -5.46 50.66
C VAL A 105 26.19 -5.79 51.36
N ASP A 106 26.71 -4.84 52.18
CA ASP A 106 28.02 -5.02 52.81
C ASP A 106 28.29 -4.05 53.97
N PHE A 107 29.39 -4.24 54.68
CA PHE A 107 29.86 -3.46 55.84
C PHE A 107 31.31 -3.02 55.66
N LEU A 108 31.64 -1.87 56.25
CA LEU A 108 32.98 -1.31 56.44
C LEU A 108 33.20 -1.03 57.92
N HIS A 109 34.31 -1.47 58.47
CA HIS A 109 34.65 -1.23 59.88
C HIS A 109 35.59 -0.05 60.05
N LYS A 110 35.32 0.77 61.07
CA LYS A 110 36.26 1.84 61.50
C LYS A 110 37.34 1.21 62.39
N PRO A 111 38.65 1.47 62.17
CA PRO A 111 39.22 2.39 61.17
C PRO A 111 39.11 1.84 59.77
N LEU A 112 38.74 2.71 58.80
CA LEU A 112 38.51 2.33 57.41
C LEU A 112 39.79 1.84 56.72
N ASP A 113 39.77 0.60 56.26
CA ASP A 113 40.80 0.08 55.36
C ASP A 113 40.66 0.69 53.96
N MET A 114 41.67 1.42 53.51
CA MET A 114 41.70 2.12 52.22
C MET A 114 41.47 1.17 51.06
N GLN A 115 42.06 -0.04 51.11
CA GLN A 115 41.99 -1.02 50.01
C GLN A 115 40.62 -1.67 49.92
N ALA A 116 40.03 -2.00 51.08
CA ALA A 116 38.69 -2.56 51.18
C ALA A 116 37.63 -1.56 50.67
N VAL A 117 37.70 -0.29 51.06
CA VAL A 117 36.77 0.77 50.61
C VAL A 117 36.85 0.93 49.07
N LYS A 118 38.06 1.12 48.54
CA LYS A 118 38.25 1.29 47.08
C LYS A 118 37.76 0.09 46.28
N SER A 119 38.07 -1.10 46.70
CA SER A 119 37.64 -2.34 46.02
C SER A 119 36.13 -2.46 45.99
N LYS A 120 35.43 -2.28 47.13
CA LYS A 120 33.98 -2.39 47.23
C LYS A 120 33.28 -1.32 46.38
N VAL A 121 33.72 -0.06 46.46
CA VAL A 121 33.16 1.02 45.65
C VAL A 121 33.35 0.78 44.16
N SER A 122 34.51 0.29 43.71
CA SER A 122 34.77 -0.04 42.32
C SER A 122 33.80 -1.07 41.77
N VAL A 123 33.57 -2.18 42.50
CA VAL A 123 32.65 -3.24 42.12
C VAL A 123 31.23 -2.69 41.91
N PHE A 124 30.72 -1.87 42.84
CA PHE A 124 29.35 -1.33 42.69
C PHE A 124 29.24 -0.30 41.58
N VAL A 125 30.26 0.51 41.36
CA VAL A 125 30.30 1.46 40.22
C VAL A 125 30.31 0.71 38.88
N ASP A 126 31.08 -0.37 38.79
CA ASP A 126 31.15 -1.18 37.57
C ASP A 126 29.82 -1.90 37.30
N LEU A 127 29.18 -2.45 38.33
CA LEU A 127 27.84 -3.07 38.22
C LEU A 127 26.79 -2.06 37.81
N TYR A 128 26.81 -0.85 38.36
CA TYR A 128 25.89 0.22 37.99
C TYR A 128 26.03 0.59 36.48
N ARG A 129 27.28 0.71 36.03
CA ARG A 129 27.58 1.03 34.62
C ARG A 129 27.12 -0.08 33.69
N GLN A 130 27.44 -1.32 34.01
CA GLN A 130 27.02 -2.48 33.22
C GLN A 130 25.49 -2.55 33.11
N ARG A 131 24.79 -2.38 34.25
CA ARG A 131 23.32 -2.37 34.28
C ARG A 131 22.73 -1.26 33.44
N LYS A 132 23.31 -0.06 33.49
CA LYS A 132 22.84 1.08 32.71
C LYS A 132 23.07 0.88 31.21
N THR A 133 24.26 0.41 30.82
CA THR A 133 24.57 0.10 29.42
C THR A 133 23.64 -0.98 28.87
N LEU A 134 23.40 -2.04 29.66
CA LEU A 134 22.49 -3.13 29.26
C LEU A 134 21.06 -2.61 29.05
N LYS A 135 20.57 -1.72 29.92
CA LYS A 135 19.26 -1.09 29.78
C LYS A 135 19.16 -0.26 28.50
N GLU A 136 20.17 0.56 28.22
CA GLU A 136 20.23 1.37 26.99
C GLU A 136 20.26 0.50 25.72
N GLN A 137 21.02 -0.61 25.76
CA GLN A 137 21.07 -1.57 24.66
C GLN A 137 19.72 -2.26 24.44
N LEU A 138 19.02 -2.65 25.51
CA LEU A 138 17.72 -3.27 25.43
C LEU A 138 16.69 -2.33 24.79
N GLU A 139 16.65 -1.08 25.25
CA GLU A 139 15.75 -0.06 24.71
C GLU A 139 16.04 0.26 23.22
N ALA A 140 17.33 0.26 22.83
CA ALA A 140 17.72 0.43 21.43
C ALA A 140 17.30 -0.77 20.56
N LEU A 141 17.48 -1.99 21.09
CA LEU A 141 17.09 -3.23 20.42
C LEU A 141 15.57 -3.31 20.22
N GLU A 142 14.80 -2.94 21.25
CA GLU A 142 13.33 -2.93 21.16
C GLU A 142 12.84 -1.93 20.10
N ARG A 143 13.44 -0.73 20.03
CA ARG A 143 13.13 0.25 18.98
C ARG A 143 13.46 -0.28 17.59
N ALA A 144 14.66 -0.83 17.41
CA ALA A 144 15.07 -1.40 16.12
C ALA A 144 14.17 -2.56 15.69
N ARG A 145 13.71 -3.40 16.63
CA ARG A 145 12.77 -4.47 16.35
C ARG A 145 11.41 -3.95 15.88
N GLN A 146 10.88 -2.92 16.56
CA GLN A 146 9.60 -2.31 16.15
C GLN A 146 9.68 -1.70 14.73
N GLU A 147 10.77 -1.00 14.42
CA GLU A 147 11.02 -0.46 13.08
C GLU A 147 11.10 -1.58 12.03
N GLN A 148 11.80 -2.66 12.34
CA GLN A 148 11.89 -3.82 11.48
C GLN A 148 10.53 -4.47 11.19
N GLU A 149 9.68 -4.63 12.22
CA GLU A 149 8.34 -5.20 12.05
C GLU A 149 7.46 -4.34 11.11
N VAL A 150 7.54 -3.01 11.23
CA VAL A 150 6.82 -2.08 10.34
C VAL A 150 7.32 -2.20 8.90
N LEU A 151 8.63 -2.25 8.69
CA LEU A 151 9.23 -2.39 7.37
C LEU A 151 8.87 -3.73 6.71
N VAL A 152 8.89 -4.83 7.47
CA VAL A 152 8.51 -6.16 6.96
C VAL A 152 7.05 -6.17 6.50
N LYS A 153 6.13 -5.61 7.28
CA LYS A 153 4.72 -5.50 6.89
C LYS A 153 4.54 -4.68 5.60
N ARG A 154 5.25 -3.56 5.49
CA ARG A 154 5.20 -2.71 4.29
C ARG A 154 5.74 -3.45 3.07
N LEU A 155 6.84 -4.18 3.23
CA LEU A 155 7.44 -4.98 2.16
C LEU A 155 6.46 -6.06 1.67
N GLN A 156 5.79 -6.77 2.58
CA GLN A 156 4.80 -7.81 2.24
C GLN A 156 3.63 -7.25 1.43
N VAL A 157 3.11 -6.06 1.81
CA VAL A 157 2.04 -5.39 1.04
C VAL A 157 2.52 -5.05 -0.35
N THR A 158 3.68 -4.39 -0.49
CA THR A 158 4.23 -4.00 -1.79
C THR A 158 4.55 -5.21 -2.67
N GLN A 159 5.05 -6.30 -2.07
CA GLN A 159 5.29 -7.54 -2.79
C GLN A 159 3.98 -8.12 -3.34
N GLY A 160 2.92 -8.16 -2.53
CA GLY A 160 1.60 -8.64 -2.97
C GLY A 160 1.02 -7.82 -4.12
N GLU A 161 1.15 -6.50 -4.07
CA GLU A 161 0.75 -5.58 -5.15
C GLU A 161 1.55 -5.85 -6.44
N LEU A 162 2.86 -6.04 -6.32
CA LEU A 162 3.73 -6.34 -7.46
C LEU A 162 3.40 -7.70 -8.09
N GLU A 163 3.21 -8.73 -7.28
CA GLU A 163 2.82 -10.07 -7.76
C GLU A 163 1.47 -10.04 -8.46
N HIS A 164 0.51 -9.24 -7.96
CA HIS A 164 -0.76 -9.04 -8.62
C HIS A 164 -0.58 -8.33 -9.97
N ALA A 165 0.20 -7.26 -10.03
CA ALA A 165 0.48 -6.53 -11.27
C ALA A 165 1.20 -7.41 -12.32
N VAL A 166 2.13 -8.27 -11.89
CA VAL A 166 2.81 -9.23 -12.77
C VAL A 166 1.82 -10.25 -13.33
N ARG A 167 0.98 -10.85 -12.49
CA ARG A 167 -0.06 -11.80 -12.95
C ARG A 167 -1.00 -11.14 -13.96
N MET A 168 -1.51 -9.96 -13.67
CA MET A 168 -2.37 -9.21 -14.60
C MET A 168 -1.69 -8.94 -15.94
N ARG A 169 -0.37 -8.64 -15.93
CA ARG A 169 0.41 -8.47 -17.17
C ARG A 169 0.52 -9.77 -17.96
N ASP A 170 0.79 -10.88 -17.30
CA ASP A 170 1.01 -12.17 -17.94
C ASP A 170 -0.31 -12.73 -18.53
N ASP A 171 -1.42 -12.57 -17.81
CA ASP A 171 -2.77 -12.88 -18.30
C ASP A 171 -3.11 -12.02 -19.53
N PHE A 172 -2.80 -10.72 -19.49
CA PHE A 172 -2.94 -9.84 -20.65
C PHE A 172 -2.19 -10.36 -21.88
N MET A 173 -0.90 -10.66 -21.72
CA MET A 173 -0.06 -11.15 -22.83
C MET A 173 -0.57 -12.48 -23.40
N SER A 174 -1.12 -13.34 -22.55
CA SER A 174 -1.72 -14.61 -22.96
C SER A 174 -2.99 -14.41 -23.81
N ILE A 175 -3.91 -13.55 -23.32
CA ILE A 175 -5.16 -13.22 -24.02
C ILE A 175 -4.85 -12.56 -25.37
N VAL A 176 -3.96 -11.56 -25.37
CA VAL A 176 -3.51 -10.86 -26.58
C VAL A 176 -2.97 -11.85 -27.62
N SER A 177 -2.07 -12.74 -27.18
CA SER A 177 -1.47 -13.74 -28.07
C SER A 177 -2.52 -14.66 -28.70
N HIS A 178 -3.54 -15.05 -27.94
CA HIS A 178 -4.64 -15.88 -28.41
C HIS A 178 -5.51 -15.14 -29.45
N GLU A 179 -5.94 -13.92 -29.12
CA GLU A 179 -6.83 -13.12 -29.96
C GLU A 179 -6.17 -12.65 -31.28
N VAL A 180 -4.85 -12.42 -31.27
CA VAL A 180 -4.09 -12.13 -32.50
C VAL A 180 -3.88 -13.39 -33.35
N ARG A 181 -3.61 -14.54 -32.71
CA ARG A 181 -3.35 -15.80 -33.42
C ARG A 181 -4.57 -16.29 -34.19
N THR A 182 -5.78 -16.10 -33.69
CA THR A 182 -7.02 -16.57 -34.29
C THR A 182 -7.25 -16.01 -35.71
N PRO A 183 -7.32 -14.66 -35.92
CA PRO A 183 -7.48 -14.13 -37.28
C PRO A 183 -6.25 -14.38 -38.17
N LEU A 184 -5.05 -14.41 -37.61
CA LEU A 184 -3.82 -14.71 -38.36
C LEU A 184 -3.86 -16.16 -38.92
N ASN A 185 -4.23 -17.11 -38.08
CA ASN A 185 -4.40 -18.51 -38.53
C ASN A 185 -5.50 -18.63 -39.60
N GLY A 186 -6.59 -17.85 -39.45
CA GLY A 186 -7.63 -17.77 -40.50
C GLY A 186 -7.08 -17.34 -41.84
N LEU A 187 -6.28 -16.23 -41.87
CA LEU A 187 -5.63 -15.75 -43.12
C LEU A 187 -4.65 -16.76 -43.70
N ILE A 188 -3.88 -17.44 -42.83
CA ILE A 188 -2.94 -18.49 -43.27
C ILE A 188 -3.71 -19.65 -43.92
N LEU A 189 -4.79 -20.13 -43.29
CA LEU A 189 -5.62 -21.24 -43.80
C LEU A 189 -6.26 -20.87 -45.15
N GLU A 190 -6.84 -19.67 -45.25
CA GLU A 190 -7.43 -19.19 -46.52
C GLU A 190 -6.36 -19.13 -47.63
N THR A 191 -5.15 -18.66 -47.30
CA THR A 191 -4.03 -18.62 -48.25
C THR A 191 -3.60 -20.03 -48.68
N GLN A 192 -3.56 -20.98 -47.74
CA GLN A 192 -3.22 -22.37 -48.03
C GLN A 192 -4.29 -23.02 -48.94
N LEU A 193 -5.59 -22.80 -48.67
CA LEU A 193 -6.70 -23.30 -49.49
C LEU A 193 -6.63 -22.75 -50.94
N ARG A 194 -6.33 -21.44 -51.08
CA ARG A 194 -6.14 -20.83 -52.41
C ARG A 194 -4.97 -21.45 -53.15
N LYS A 195 -3.82 -21.65 -52.49
CA LYS A 195 -2.67 -22.35 -53.09
C LYS A 195 -3.00 -23.77 -53.51
N LEU A 196 -3.79 -24.52 -52.74
CA LEU A 196 -4.23 -25.84 -53.06
C LEU A 196 -5.17 -25.85 -54.28
N HIS A 197 -6.11 -24.90 -54.37
CA HIS A 197 -6.98 -24.77 -55.56
C HIS A 197 -6.17 -24.42 -56.81
N LEU A 198 -5.19 -23.53 -56.71
CA LEU A 198 -4.29 -23.20 -57.82
C LEU A 198 -3.45 -24.40 -58.27
N SER A 199 -2.90 -25.20 -57.34
CA SER A 199 -2.08 -26.38 -57.69
C SER A 199 -2.88 -27.53 -58.33
N ARG A 200 -4.23 -27.49 -58.22
CA ARG A 200 -5.15 -28.47 -58.81
C ARG A 200 -5.84 -27.96 -60.06
N ASP A 201 -5.41 -26.82 -60.62
CA ASP A 201 -6.03 -26.13 -61.75
C ASP A 201 -7.55 -25.95 -61.62
N ASN A 202 -8.05 -25.79 -60.37
CA ASN A 202 -9.47 -25.63 -60.08
C ASN A 202 -9.92 -24.18 -60.34
N ALA A 203 -10.17 -23.84 -61.60
CA ALA A 203 -10.61 -22.52 -62.02
C ALA A 203 -11.96 -22.12 -61.38
N ASP A 204 -12.86 -23.10 -61.13
CA ASP A 204 -14.17 -22.83 -60.52
C ASP A 204 -14.08 -22.26 -59.09
N ALA A 205 -12.96 -22.42 -58.41
CA ALA A 205 -12.71 -21.84 -57.10
C ALA A 205 -12.46 -20.30 -57.19
N PHE A 206 -12.16 -19.77 -58.37
CA PHE A 206 -11.76 -18.39 -58.62
C PHE A 206 -12.72 -17.61 -59.50
N THR A 207 -14.02 -17.97 -59.49
CA THR A 207 -15.04 -17.14 -60.12
C THR A 207 -15.09 -15.77 -59.48
N LEU A 208 -15.53 -14.74 -60.23
CA LEU A 208 -15.52 -13.36 -59.77
C LEU A 208 -16.23 -13.19 -58.40
N ASP A 209 -17.38 -13.84 -58.23
CA ASP A 209 -18.14 -13.76 -56.98
C ASP A 209 -17.42 -14.45 -55.79
N LYS A 210 -16.76 -15.59 -56.04
CA LYS A 210 -15.94 -16.25 -55.01
C LYS A 210 -14.71 -15.43 -54.67
N MET A 211 -14.07 -14.80 -55.64
CA MET A 211 -12.93 -13.90 -55.42
C MET A 211 -13.34 -12.64 -54.62
N ARG A 212 -14.48 -12.04 -54.90
CA ARG A 212 -15.03 -10.93 -54.11
C ARG A 212 -15.25 -11.37 -52.65
N ALA A 213 -15.92 -12.52 -52.46
CA ALA A 213 -16.14 -13.06 -51.10
C ALA A 213 -14.85 -13.39 -50.36
N MET A 214 -13.79 -13.82 -51.07
CA MET A 214 -12.46 -14.02 -50.46
C MET A 214 -11.83 -12.72 -50.04
N VAL A 215 -11.84 -11.71 -50.90
CA VAL A 215 -11.31 -10.37 -50.61
C VAL A 215 -12.03 -9.74 -49.41
N ASP A 216 -13.36 -9.78 -49.39
CA ASP A 216 -14.18 -9.26 -48.31
C ASP A 216 -13.88 -9.97 -46.96
N ARG A 217 -13.58 -11.25 -46.99
CA ARG A 217 -13.22 -12.05 -45.82
C ARG A 217 -11.84 -11.66 -45.29
N ASP A 218 -10.86 -11.52 -46.18
CA ASP A 218 -9.51 -11.07 -45.84
C ASP A 218 -9.54 -9.66 -45.25
N GLU A 219 -10.28 -8.75 -45.87
CA GLU A 219 -10.44 -7.37 -45.39
C GLU A 219 -11.03 -7.32 -43.99
N ARG A 220 -12.07 -8.12 -43.72
CA ARG A 220 -12.64 -8.20 -42.35
C ARG A 220 -11.63 -8.69 -41.33
N GLN A 221 -10.82 -9.71 -41.67
CA GLN A 221 -9.79 -10.24 -40.77
C GLN A 221 -8.67 -9.22 -40.53
N ILE A 222 -8.21 -8.52 -41.55
CA ILE A 222 -7.19 -7.46 -41.46
C ILE A 222 -7.71 -6.31 -40.61
N LYS A 223 -8.94 -5.82 -40.85
CA LYS A 223 -9.57 -4.76 -40.04
C LYS A 223 -9.71 -5.16 -38.57
N SER A 224 -10.03 -6.43 -38.29
CA SER A 224 -10.08 -6.96 -36.94
C SER A 224 -8.71 -6.92 -36.25
N LEU A 225 -7.64 -7.31 -36.97
CA LEU A 225 -6.27 -7.24 -36.45
C LEU A 225 -5.82 -5.80 -36.17
N ILE A 226 -6.10 -4.89 -37.07
CA ILE A 226 -5.77 -3.46 -36.88
C ILE A 226 -6.46 -2.94 -35.63
N ARG A 227 -7.75 -3.18 -35.45
CA ARG A 227 -8.51 -2.78 -34.28
C ARG A 227 -7.93 -3.36 -32.98
N LEU A 228 -7.54 -4.64 -32.99
CA LEU A 228 -6.88 -5.26 -31.82
C LEU A 228 -5.58 -4.56 -31.44
N ILE A 229 -4.77 -4.18 -32.44
CA ILE A 229 -3.50 -3.45 -32.20
C ILE A 229 -3.79 -2.06 -31.65
N GLU A 230 -4.77 -1.33 -32.21
CA GLU A 230 -5.17 -0.01 -31.73
C GLU A 230 -5.69 -0.06 -30.28
N ASP A 231 -6.54 -1.01 -29.95
CA ASP A 231 -7.03 -1.23 -28.58
C ASP A 231 -5.87 -1.48 -27.59
N MET A 232 -4.85 -2.26 -27.99
CA MET A 232 -3.66 -2.49 -27.16
C MET A 232 -2.82 -1.24 -26.95
N LEU A 233 -2.64 -0.44 -28.01
CA LEU A 233 -1.92 0.83 -27.93
C LEU A 233 -2.67 1.81 -27.01
N ASP A 234 -3.99 1.86 -27.11
CA ASP A 234 -4.81 2.73 -26.25
C ASP A 234 -4.72 2.27 -24.79
N VAL A 235 -4.82 0.98 -24.47
CA VAL A 235 -4.61 0.47 -23.10
C VAL A 235 -3.23 0.85 -22.57
N SER A 236 -2.18 0.72 -23.40
CA SER A 236 -0.82 1.13 -23.02
C SER A 236 -0.72 2.62 -22.72
N ARG A 237 -1.37 3.48 -23.52
CA ARG A 237 -1.41 4.94 -23.33
C ARG A 237 -2.20 5.31 -22.08
N ILE A 238 -3.33 4.67 -21.82
CA ILE A 238 -4.16 4.86 -20.63
C ILE A 238 -3.35 4.52 -19.37
N ARG A 239 -2.70 3.34 -19.32
CA ARG A 239 -1.88 2.89 -18.17
C ARG A 239 -0.72 3.82 -17.85
N THR A 240 -0.14 4.46 -18.86
CA THR A 240 0.98 5.40 -18.68
C THR A 240 0.54 6.85 -18.48
N GLY A 241 -0.77 7.10 -18.38
CA GLY A 241 -1.32 8.48 -18.28
C GLY A 241 -1.08 9.34 -19.53
N LYS A 242 -0.81 8.70 -20.69
CA LYS A 242 -0.48 9.37 -21.95
C LYS A 242 -1.61 9.37 -22.97
N LEU A 243 -2.85 9.07 -22.55
CA LEU A 243 -4.00 9.22 -23.41
C LEU A 243 -4.15 10.71 -23.73
N SER A 244 -3.81 11.10 -24.96
CA SER A 244 -3.97 12.49 -25.42
C SER A 244 -5.33 12.67 -26.09
N ILE A 245 -6.05 13.69 -25.68
CA ILE A 245 -7.30 14.14 -26.28
C ILE A 245 -7.00 15.40 -27.11
N ARG A 246 -7.54 15.47 -28.29
CA ARG A 246 -7.43 16.64 -29.19
C ARG A 246 -8.82 17.27 -29.42
N PRO A 247 -9.31 18.08 -28.47
CA PRO A 247 -10.65 18.63 -28.55
C PRO A 247 -10.80 19.57 -29.75
N GLY A 248 -11.94 19.46 -30.40
CA GLY A 248 -12.40 20.34 -31.46
C GLY A 248 -13.91 20.55 -31.39
N GLN A 249 -14.39 21.61 -31.96
CA GLN A 249 -15.84 21.87 -32.03
C GLN A 249 -16.45 21.04 -33.15
N PHE A 250 -17.43 20.19 -32.85
CA PHE A 250 -18.20 19.44 -33.83
C PHE A 250 -19.63 19.15 -33.32
N ASP A 251 -20.50 18.74 -34.25
CA ASP A 251 -21.87 18.31 -33.95
C ASP A 251 -21.93 16.80 -33.72
N LEU A 252 -22.19 16.42 -32.44
CA LEU A 252 -22.31 15.04 -32.00
C LEU A 252 -23.46 14.29 -32.73
N ALA A 253 -24.58 14.99 -33.01
CA ALA A 253 -25.70 14.40 -33.73
C ALA A 253 -25.31 14.06 -35.18
N GLN A 254 -24.52 14.92 -35.84
CA GLN A 254 -24.03 14.65 -37.21
C GLN A 254 -23.02 13.49 -37.22
N LEU A 255 -22.10 13.45 -36.26
CA LEU A 255 -21.16 12.34 -36.09
C LEU A 255 -21.90 10.99 -35.96
N VAL A 256 -22.91 10.94 -35.09
CA VAL A 256 -23.66 9.70 -34.83
C VAL A 256 -24.51 9.32 -36.05
N ARG A 257 -25.08 10.29 -36.82
CA ARG A 257 -25.77 10.00 -38.09
C ARG A 257 -24.84 9.31 -39.10
N ASN A 258 -23.67 9.91 -39.33
CA ASN A 258 -22.69 9.37 -40.27
C ASN A 258 -22.24 7.96 -39.85
N LEU A 259 -22.08 7.75 -38.54
CA LEU A 259 -21.67 6.50 -37.98
C LEU A 259 -22.76 5.40 -38.17
N VAL A 260 -24.02 5.70 -37.85
CA VAL A 260 -25.14 4.76 -38.03
C VAL A 260 -25.26 4.37 -39.50
N ASP A 261 -25.13 5.29 -40.43
CA ASP A 261 -25.14 5.01 -41.89
C ASP A 261 -24.01 4.04 -42.27
N SER A 262 -22.82 4.19 -41.68
CA SER A 262 -21.67 3.29 -41.92
C SER A 262 -21.89 1.85 -41.43
N PHE A 263 -22.81 1.64 -40.47
CA PHE A 263 -23.16 0.33 -39.95
C PHE A 263 -24.22 -0.42 -40.79
N ALA A 264 -24.82 0.18 -41.82
CA ALA A 264 -25.88 -0.42 -42.65
C ALA A 264 -25.56 -1.85 -43.14
N PRO A 265 -24.35 -2.17 -43.64
CA PRO A 265 -24.03 -3.55 -44.06
C PRO A 265 -24.00 -4.53 -42.90
N GLN A 266 -23.58 -4.09 -41.71
CA GLN A 266 -23.49 -4.92 -40.51
C GLN A 266 -24.89 -5.20 -39.92
N VAL A 267 -25.74 -4.21 -39.92
CA VAL A 267 -27.16 -4.29 -39.54
C VAL A 267 -27.90 -5.31 -40.41
N GLN A 268 -27.70 -5.23 -41.74
CA GLN A 268 -28.27 -6.17 -42.69
C GLN A 268 -27.74 -7.61 -42.44
N ALA A 269 -26.46 -7.75 -42.20
CA ALA A 269 -25.85 -9.06 -41.89
C ALA A 269 -26.32 -9.68 -40.56
N ALA A 270 -26.67 -8.86 -39.58
CA ALA A 270 -27.17 -9.25 -38.26
C ALA A 270 -28.68 -9.57 -38.25
N ASP A 271 -29.38 -9.33 -39.36
CA ASP A 271 -30.86 -9.52 -39.49
C ASP A 271 -31.61 -8.70 -38.38
N CYS A 272 -31.14 -7.46 -38.12
CA CYS A 272 -31.71 -6.54 -37.16
C CYS A 272 -32.03 -5.19 -37.80
N SER A 273 -32.59 -4.25 -37.01
CA SER A 273 -32.82 -2.86 -37.43
C SER A 273 -32.12 -1.91 -36.47
N ILE A 274 -31.72 -0.75 -36.99
CA ILE A 274 -31.22 0.35 -36.19
C ILE A 274 -32.09 1.57 -36.40
N SER A 275 -32.51 2.23 -35.31
CA SER A 275 -33.26 3.50 -35.36
C SER A 275 -32.44 4.59 -34.70
N LEU A 276 -32.48 5.78 -35.29
CA LEU A 276 -31.76 6.94 -34.77
C LEU A 276 -32.74 8.09 -34.49
N ARG A 277 -32.68 8.67 -33.30
CA ARG A 277 -33.31 9.95 -32.93
C ARG A 277 -32.22 10.95 -32.64
N ALA A 278 -32.01 11.88 -33.54
CA ALA A 278 -31.01 12.96 -33.47
C ALA A 278 -31.57 14.22 -34.15
N ASP A 279 -32.66 14.75 -33.55
CA ASP A 279 -33.48 15.81 -34.17
C ASP A 279 -32.81 17.18 -34.09
N GLU A 280 -32.00 17.43 -33.07
CA GLU A 280 -31.32 18.70 -32.84
C GLU A 280 -29.78 18.52 -32.90
N ALA A 281 -29.08 19.58 -33.33
CA ALA A 281 -27.64 19.64 -33.29
C ALA A 281 -27.14 19.72 -31.83
N VAL A 282 -26.15 18.92 -31.49
CA VAL A 282 -25.52 18.92 -30.17
C VAL A 282 -24.04 19.24 -30.33
N THR A 283 -23.71 20.51 -30.21
CA THR A 283 -22.35 21.00 -30.45
C THR A 283 -21.57 21.10 -29.14
N GLY A 284 -20.34 20.56 -29.12
CA GLY A 284 -19.46 20.63 -27.98
C GLY A 284 -17.98 20.56 -28.39
N ASN A 285 -17.10 20.68 -27.41
CA ASN A 285 -15.66 20.69 -27.62
C ASN A 285 -15.04 19.35 -27.14
N TRP A 286 -14.98 18.38 -28.06
CA TRP A 286 -14.49 17.02 -27.77
C TRP A 286 -13.56 16.55 -28.89
N ASP A 287 -12.84 15.44 -28.67
CA ASP A 287 -12.07 14.76 -29.71
C ASP A 287 -13.00 13.89 -30.58
N GLU A 288 -13.29 14.34 -31.78
CA GLU A 288 -14.23 13.69 -32.71
C GLU A 288 -13.87 12.23 -32.96
N PHE A 289 -12.58 11.92 -33.22
CA PHE A 289 -12.10 10.56 -33.47
C PHE A 289 -12.31 9.65 -32.25
N ARG A 290 -12.04 10.16 -31.05
CA ARG A 290 -12.22 9.40 -29.82
C ARG A 290 -13.69 9.17 -29.47
N ILE A 291 -14.55 10.15 -29.70
CA ILE A 291 -16.00 9.99 -29.48
C ILE A 291 -16.59 9.03 -30.51
N GLU A 292 -16.16 9.09 -31.78
CA GLU A 292 -16.52 8.11 -32.81
C GLU A 292 -16.14 6.67 -32.35
N GLN A 293 -14.94 6.48 -31.81
CA GLN A 293 -14.48 5.19 -31.26
C GLN A 293 -15.42 4.67 -30.16
N VAL A 294 -15.84 5.54 -29.23
CA VAL A 294 -16.77 5.21 -28.15
C VAL A 294 -18.11 4.75 -28.69
N VAL A 295 -18.74 5.59 -29.53
CA VAL A 295 -20.08 5.30 -30.07
C VAL A 295 -20.07 4.05 -30.98
N SER A 296 -19.03 3.92 -31.82
CA SER A 296 -18.82 2.73 -32.65
C SER A 296 -18.74 1.44 -31.82
N ASN A 297 -18.01 1.49 -30.70
CA ASN A 297 -17.93 0.36 -29.80
C ASN A 297 -19.28 -0.01 -29.17
N LEU A 298 -20.09 0.99 -28.74
CA LEU A 298 -21.40 0.75 -28.16
C LEU A 298 -22.38 0.17 -29.19
N ILE A 299 -22.42 0.72 -30.40
CA ILE A 299 -23.26 0.20 -31.49
C ILE A 299 -22.83 -1.22 -31.86
N SER A 300 -21.53 -1.47 -32.02
CA SER A 300 -21.01 -2.81 -32.31
C SER A 300 -21.38 -3.84 -31.22
N ASN A 301 -21.34 -3.43 -29.94
CA ASN A 301 -21.78 -4.28 -28.83
C ASN A 301 -23.30 -4.54 -28.90
N ALA A 302 -24.11 -3.54 -29.16
CA ALA A 302 -25.54 -3.68 -29.31
C ALA A 302 -25.92 -4.66 -30.46
N LEU A 303 -25.23 -4.55 -31.62
CA LEU A 303 -25.44 -5.50 -32.74
C LEU A 303 -24.97 -6.93 -32.40
N ARG A 304 -23.96 -7.08 -31.56
CA ARG A 304 -23.37 -8.36 -31.20
C ARG A 304 -24.17 -9.11 -30.12
N TYR A 305 -24.66 -8.38 -29.11
CA TYR A 305 -25.32 -8.93 -27.93
C TYR A 305 -26.83 -8.73 -27.91
N GLY A 306 -27.35 -7.81 -28.75
CA GLY A 306 -28.76 -7.46 -28.85
C GLY A 306 -29.66 -8.49 -29.52
N GLY A 307 -29.06 -9.60 -30.04
CA GLY A 307 -29.82 -10.62 -30.77
C GLY A 307 -30.42 -10.07 -32.08
N LYS A 308 -31.67 -10.46 -32.38
CA LYS A 308 -32.42 -9.98 -33.55
C LYS A 308 -33.31 -8.77 -33.26
N GLY A 309 -33.23 -8.22 -32.02
CA GLY A 309 -34.00 -7.06 -31.61
C GLY A 309 -33.51 -5.75 -32.28
N PRO A 310 -34.34 -4.71 -32.29
CA PRO A 310 -33.91 -3.40 -32.80
C PRO A 310 -32.84 -2.78 -31.90
N VAL A 311 -31.91 -2.07 -32.49
CA VAL A 311 -30.97 -1.19 -31.80
C VAL A 311 -31.51 0.23 -31.91
N GLU A 312 -31.69 0.90 -30.77
CA GLU A 312 -32.17 2.28 -30.69
C GLU A 312 -31.02 3.19 -30.29
N VAL A 313 -30.73 4.21 -31.11
CA VAL A 313 -29.73 5.22 -30.84
C VAL A 313 -30.43 6.56 -30.67
N ALA A 314 -30.10 7.31 -29.62
CA ALA A 314 -30.59 8.66 -29.43
C ALA A 314 -29.47 9.63 -29.10
N VAL A 315 -29.55 10.86 -29.69
CA VAL A 315 -28.61 11.95 -29.37
C VAL A 315 -29.43 13.19 -29.01
N TYR A 316 -29.13 13.79 -27.87
CA TYR A 316 -29.82 14.98 -27.38
C TYR A 316 -28.97 15.75 -26.37
N ALA A 317 -29.31 17.01 -26.12
CA ALA A 317 -28.72 17.80 -25.05
C ALA A 317 -29.67 17.91 -23.87
N ARG A 318 -29.13 17.73 -22.63
CA ARG A 318 -29.93 17.87 -21.40
C ARG A 318 -29.06 18.37 -20.24
N ASN A 319 -29.52 19.43 -19.59
CA ASN A 319 -28.87 19.97 -18.37
C ASN A 319 -27.37 20.26 -18.52
N GLY A 320 -26.92 20.81 -19.66
CA GLY A 320 -25.51 21.10 -19.91
C GLY A 320 -24.67 19.88 -20.30
N TRP A 321 -25.32 18.76 -20.68
CA TRP A 321 -24.69 17.55 -21.16
C TRP A 321 -25.16 17.18 -22.55
N GLY A 322 -24.22 16.85 -23.43
CA GLY A 322 -24.49 16.11 -24.66
C GLY A 322 -24.60 14.63 -24.35
N MET A 323 -25.69 14.02 -24.77
CA MET A 323 -26.06 12.64 -24.43
C MET A 323 -26.10 11.78 -25.68
N VAL A 324 -25.46 10.61 -25.63
CA VAL A 324 -25.67 9.53 -26.60
C VAL A 324 -26.17 8.30 -25.87
N GLU A 325 -27.32 7.80 -26.26
CA GLU A 325 -27.93 6.56 -25.75
C GLU A 325 -27.88 5.49 -26.84
N VAL A 326 -27.48 4.28 -26.44
CA VAL A 326 -27.53 3.08 -27.29
C VAL A 326 -28.26 2.00 -26.51
N ARG A 327 -29.41 1.57 -27.00
CA ARG A 327 -30.25 0.52 -26.38
C ARG A 327 -30.28 -0.71 -27.29
N ASP A 328 -30.06 -1.86 -26.69
CA ASP A 328 -30.31 -3.15 -27.29
C ASP A 328 -31.39 -3.94 -26.52
N HIS A 329 -31.92 -4.98 -27.13
CA HIS A 329 -32.95 -5.87 -26.55
C HIS A 329 -32.43 -7.31 -26.46
N GLY A 330 -31.17 -7.46 -26.10
CA GLY A 330 -30.50 -8.75 -26.05
C GLY A 330 -30.52 -9.44 -24.68
N ILE A 331 -29.44 -10.13 -24.40
CA ILE A 331 -29.30 -10.99 -23.21
C ILE A 331 -29.29 -10.20 -21.88
N GLY A 332 -29.02 -8.91 -21.93
CA GLY A 332 -28.89 -8.06 -20.74
C GLY A 332 -27.68 -8.37 -19.88
N ILE A 333 -27.49 -7.58 -18.82
CA ILE A 333 -26.33 -7.62 -17.92
C ILE A 333 -26.82 -7.66 -16.48
N SER A 334 -26.38 -8.65 -15.70
CA SER A 334 -26.72 -8.74 -14.28
C SER A 334 -26.12 -7.56 -13.48
N LYS A 335 -26.78 -7.15 -12.39
CA LYS A 335 -26.31 -6.04 -11.55
C LYS A 335 -24.87 -6.19 -11.06
N GLU A 336 -24.45 -7.40 -10.75
CA GLU A 336 -23.09 -7.73 -10.32
C GLU A 336 -22.06 -7.48 -11.43
N ASN A 337 -22.45 -7.70 -12.69
CA ASN A 337 -21.56 -7.53 -13.83
C ASN A 337 -21.54 -6.09 -14.37
N GLN A 338 -22.51 -5.23 -14.07
CA GLN A 338 -22.58 -3.86 -14.59
C GLN A 338 -21.38 -2.99 -14.20
N THR A 339 -20.78 -3.21 -13.03
CA THR A 339 -19.54 -2.54 -12.62
C THR A 339 -18.30 -3.22 -13.18
N ARG A 340 -18.37 -4.54 -13.46
CA ARG A 340 -17.23 -5.32 -13.94
C ARG A 340 -17.00 -5.18 -15.44
N ILE A 341 -18.04 -4.94 -16.24
CA ILE A 341 -17.92 -4.80 -17.70
C ILE A 341 -17.02 -3.65 -18.16
N PHE A 342 -16.73 -2.68 -17.29
CA PHE A 342 -15.79 -1.60 -17.54
C PHE A 342 -14.36 -1.91 -17.08
N GLN A 343 -14.12 -3.09 -16.48
CA GLN A 343 -12.78 -3.53 -16.11
C GLN A 343 -12.06 -4.14 -17.31
N GLN A 344 -10.72 -4.09 -17.30
CA GLN A 344 -9.91 -4.65 -18.36
C GLN A 344 -10.12 -6.18 -18.44
N PHE A 345 -10.33 -6.69 -19.66
CA PHE A 345 -10.46 -8.15 -19.95
C PHE A 345 -11.71 -8.83 -19.36
N GLU A 346 -12.62 -8.08 -18.75
CA GLU A 346 -13.84 -8.65 -18.23
C GLU A 346 -14.82 -8.96 -19.37
N ARG A 347 -15.37 -10.18 -19.29
CA ARG A 347 -16.39 -10.69 -20.21
C ARG A 347 -17.49 -11.34 -19.39
N VAL A 348 -18.73 -11.03 -19.67
CA VAL A 348 -19.87 -11.69 -19.03
C VAL A 348 -19.88 -13.15 -19.50
N SER A 349 -19.62 -14.08 -18.57
CA SER A 349 -19.54 -15.52 -18.82
C SER A 349 -20.90 -16.05 -19.33
N GLY A 350 -20.91 -16.62 -20.52
CA GLY A 350 -22.11 -17.24 -21.12
C GLY A 350 -22.07 -17.39 -22.64
N SER A 351 -21.26 -16.61 -23.34
CA SER A 351 -21.14 -16.70 -24.81
C SER A 351 -19.75 -17.13 -25.24
N HIS A 352 -19.50 -18.43 -25.27
CA HIS A 352 -18.25 -19.03 -25.78
C HIS A 352 -17.96 -18.75 -27.28
N VAL A 353 -18.82 -18.00 -27.95
CA VAL A 353 -18.82 -17.85 -29.42
C VAL A 353 -18.39 -16.46 -29.89
N VAL A 354 -18.28 -15.47 -29.01
CA VAL A 354 -18.05 -14.07 -29.46
C VAL A 354 -16.63 -13.63 -29.19
N ALA A 355 -15.82 -13.49 -30.25
CA ALA A 355 -14.44 -13.03 -30.21
C ALA A 355 -14.33 -11.56 -29.72
N GLY A 356 -13.32 -11.25 -28.86
CA GLY A 356 -12.99 -9.89 -28.46
C GLY A 356 -12.23 -9.85 -27.13
N LEU A 357 -11.33 -8.86 -26.97
CA LEU A 357 -10.43 -8.73 -25.83
C LEU A 357 -11.09 -8.29 -24.51
N GLY A 358 -12.36 -7.87 -24.51
CA GLY A 358 -12.99 -7.25 -23.33
C GLY A 358 -12.39 -5.88 -22.97
N LEU A 359 -11.83 -5.18 -23.95
CA LEU A 359 -11.19 -3.87 -23.78
C LEU A 359 -12.08 -2.71 -24.20
N GLY A 360 -13.04 -2.92 -25.09
CA GLY A 360 -13.79 -1.84 -25.72
C GLY A 360 -14.53 -0.95 -24.71
N LEU A 361 -15.27 -1.51 -23.74
CA LEU A 361 -15.98 -0.73 -22.74
C LEU A 361 -15.02 -0.03 -21.76
N PHE A 362 -13.92 -0.67 -21.37
CA PHE A 362 -12.88 -0.03 -20.58
C PHE A 362 -12.29 1.19 -21.31
N ILE A 363 -11.89 1.02 -22.59
CA ILE A 363 -11.34 2.13 -23.39
C ILE A 363 -12.38 3.23 -23.55
N SER A 364 -13.65 2.88 -23.79
CA SER A 364 -14.75 3.86 -23.90
C SER A 364 -14.92 4.66 -22.63
N GLU A 365 -14.92 4.03 -21.46
CA GLU A 365 -15.00 4.71 -20.17
C GLU A 365 -13.82 5.67 -19.96
N GLN A 366 -12.59 5.24 -20.25
CA GLN A 366 -11.40 6.08 -20.10
C GLN A 366 -11.40 7.27 -21.07
N ILE A 367 -11.84 7.10 -22.30
CA ILE A 367 -12.00 8.19 -23.27
C ILE A 367 -13.02 9.20 -22.75
N VAL A 368 -14.20 8.75 -22.34
CA VAL A 368 -15.27 9.64 -21.85
C VAL A 368 -14.84 10.34 -20.57
N ALA A 369 -14.19 9.66 -19.64
CA ALA A 369 -13.63 10.26 -18.44
C ALA A 369 -12.58 11.34 -18.76
N ALA A 370 -11.72 11.11 -19.77
CA ALA A 370 -10.74 12.10 -20.21
C ALA A 370 -11.37 13.37 -20.81
N HIS A 371 -12.62 13.29 -21.27
CA HIS A 371 -13.43 14.43 -21.69
C HIS A 371 -14.23 15.08 -20.53
N GLY A 372 -14.02 14.64 -19.28
CA GLY A 372 -14.83 15.10 -18.14
C GLY A 372 -16.25 14.54 -18.10
N GLY A 373 -16.52 13.52 -18.91
CA GLY A 373 -17.81 12.85 -19.04
C GLY A 373 -17.92 11.57 -18.20
N ARG A 374 -19.02 10.83 -18.39
CA ARG A 374 -19.25 9.52 -17.79
C ARG A 374 -20.08 8.62 -18.69
N ILE A 375 -19.93 7.29 -18.51
CA ILE A 375 -20.79 6.28 -19.13
C ILE A 375 -21.63 5.63 -18.04
N GLU A 376 -22.93 5.52 -18.30
CA GLU A 376 -23.89 4.86 -17.43
C GLU A 376 -24.47 3.63 -18.16
N VAL A 377 -24.80 2.57 -17.41
CA VAL A 377 -25.47 1.38 -17.93
C VAL A 377 -26.72 1.09 -17.11
N ASP A 378 -27.82 0.82 -17.78
CA ASP A 378 -29.07 0.35 -17.18
C ASP A 378 -29.48 -0.93 -17.93
N SER A 379 -29.55 -2.05 -17.22
CA SER A 379 -29.77 -3.37 -17.82
C SER A 379 -30.34 -4.35 -16.80
N ALA A 380 -31.14 -5.28 -17.30
CA ALA A 380 -31.54 -6.48 -16.56
C ALA A 380 -31.40 -7.73 -17.46
N LEU A 381 -31.17 -8.88 -16.84
CA LEU A 381 -31.04 -10.12 -17.61
C LEU A 381 -32.32 -10.42 -18.40
N GLY A 382 -32.20 -10.57 -19.71
CA GLY A 382 -33.30 -10.82 -20.63
C GLY A 382 -33.99 -9.57 -21.18
N ASP A 383 -33.68 -8.36 -20.67
CA ASP A 383 -34.32 -7.08 -21.08
C ASP A 383 -33.40 -6.20 -21.95
N GLY A 384 -32.23 -6.71 -22.32
CA GLY A 384 -31.23 -5.96 -23.06
C GLY A 384 -30.45 -4.97 -22.17
N ALA A 385 -29.74 -4.03 -22.81
CA ALA A 385 -28.98 -3.02 -22.13
C ALA A 385 -29.15 -1.63 -22.76
N LEU A 386 -29.15 -0.60 -21.92
CA LEU A 386 -29.08 0.81 -22.27
C LEU A 386 -27.76 1.38 -21.81
N PHE A 387 -26.89 1.74 -22.73
CA PHE A 387 -25.67 2.51 -22.44
C PHE A 387 -25.90 3.99 -22.72
N ARG A 388 -25.51 4.84 -21.79
CA ARG A 388 -25.61 6.30 -21.90
C ARG A 388 -24.27 6.95 -21.72
N VAL A 389 -23.80 7.65 -22.73
CA VAL A 389 -22.60 8.49 -22.71
C VAL A 389 -23.01 9.92 -22.41
N CYS A 390 -22.43 10.53 -21.39
CA CYS A 390 -22.67 11.91 -21.00
C CYS A 390 -21.38 12.72 -21.17
N LEU A 391 -21.39 13.73 -22.02
CA LEU A 391 -20.25 14.61 -22.31
C LEU A 391 -20.61 16.05 -21.91
N PRO A 392 -19.74 16.81 -21.20
CA PRO A 392 -20.01 18.19 -20.86
C PRO A 392 -20.06 19.05 -22.12
N LEU A 393 -21.05 19.99 -22.22
CA LEU A 393 -21.22 20.95 -23.33
C LEU A 393 -20.37 22.18 -23.13
#